data_b90bc3347c7732e513c731e9d013f8f3
#
_entry.id   b90bc3347c7732e513c731e9d013f8f3
#
_cell.length_a   1.000
_cell.length_b   1.000
_cell.length_c   1.000
_cell.angle_alpha   90.00
_cell.angle_beta   90.00
_cell.angle_gamma   90.00
#
_symmetry.space_group_name_H-M   'P 1'
#
loop_
_entity.id
_entity.type
_entity.pdbx_description
1 polymer ?
#
loop_
_entity_poly.entity_id
_entity_poly.type
_entity_poly.pdbx_seq_one_letter_code
_entity_poly.pdbx_strand_id
1 'polypeptide(L)'
;MKTKYIKQLFSAALIAVLSSGVTSCINDLDISPIDPQTGGSFDQQGVFVKGYAMLGVTGQKGIDGSPDLDGQDEGESGFYRTTFNCNELPTDECLWAWQENQDIPQLTSISWSPSSQRTEWVYVRLGYDITQYNFFLDQTEGMTDAETLRQRAEIRFLRALHYWYFLDLFGKAPFKEHFSNDLPVEKKGTELYTYIQNELNEIEADMYEPRQAPFGRADKAANWLLRARLYLNAGVYTGQTDYAKAEEYASKVIGSAYKLCTNYSELFMADNDENENAMQEIILPIRQDGVKTRNYGGSTYLVCGTRVAGMPRMGTTNGWSCIFARAAMVQKFFSNLEDVPMLPADVEIPTKGLDTDEQIDAFDAEHGIRTEDMIKAAGDDRALLYSGVGGGRRKIQTDAISGFTDGLSIVKWQNYRSDGKPVSHATYPDTDIPLFRLAEAYLTRAEAIFRQGGDATGDINELRKRANCTRKVQTVTEQELIDEWAREFYLEGRRRSDLVRFGMFTTNKYLWDWKGGAMNGTSVASYYNKYPIPVSDINYNRNMSQNEGYK
;
A
#
# COMPACT_ATOMS: atom_id res chain seq x y z
N MET A 1 -17.61 81.92 40.69
CA MET A 1 -16.44 81.08 40.96
C MET A 1 -16.76 79.59 41.12
N LYS A 2 -17.88 79.15 41.63
CA LYS A 2 -18.24 77.73 41.86
C LYS A 2 -18.41 76.86 40.61
N THR A 3 -18.86 77.48 39.47
CA THR A 3 -19.14 76.71 38.25
C THR A 3 -17.89 76.35 37.43
N LYS A 4 -16.75 76.99 37.67
CA LYS A 4 -15.51 76.77 36.93
C LYS A 4 -14.75 75.55 37.51
N TYR A 5 -14.86 75.34 38.82
CA TYR A 5 -14.25 74.20 39.54
C TYR A 5 -14.99 72.87 39.27
N ILE A 6 -16.33 72.92 39.09
CA ILE A 6 -17.14 71.74 38.79
C ILE A 6 -16.82 71.23 37.36
N LYS A 7 -16.61 72.09 36.39
CA LYS A 7 -16.20 71.68 35.04
C LYS A 7 -14.78 71.09 35.00
N GLN A 8 -13.86 71.61 35.81
CA GLN A 8 -12.49 71.06 35.87
C GLN A 8 -12.46 69.73 36.62
N LEU A 9 -13.29 69.51 37.63
CA LEU A 9 -13.44 68.20 38.28
C LEU A 9 -14.08 67.15 37.39
N PHE A 10 -15.09 67.50 36.57
CA PHE A 10 -15.69 66.59 35.58
C PHE A 10 -14.72 66.24 34.45
N SER A 11 -13.89 67.19 33.99
CA SER A 11 -12.87 66.89 32.96
C SER A 11 -11.74 66.03 33.48
N ALA A 12 -11.31 66.23 34.76
CA ALA A 12 -10.29 65.37 35.37
C ALA A 12 -10.82 63.95 35.69
N ALA A 13 -12.09 63.81 36.09
CA ALA A 13 -12.72 62.49 36.29
C ALA A 13 -12.94 61.72 34.98
N LEU A 14 -13.24 62.42 33.88
CA LEU A 14 -13.43 61.83 32.56
C LEU A 14 -12.07 61.35 31.96
N ILE A 15 -10.99 62.09 32.20
CA ILE A 15 -9.63 61.65 31.80
C ILE A 15 -9.13 60.49 32.64
N ALA A 16 -9.44 60.43 33.93
CA ALA A 16 -9.09 59.32 34.79
C ALA A 16 -9.86 58.04 34.44
N VAL A 17 -11.10 58.11 34.00
CA VAL A 17 -11.90 56.96 33.54
C VAL A 17 -11.46 56.47 32.15
N LEU A 18 -10.98 57.36 31.29
CA LEU A 18 -10.42 56.99 29.98
C LEU A 18 -9.01 56.40 30.04
N SER A 19 -8.23 56.69 31.09
CA SER A 19 -6.90 56.13 31.28
C SER A 19 -6.90 54.76 32.01
N SER A 20 -7.97 54.40 32.70
CA SER A 20 -8.12 53.06 33.32
C SER A 20 -8.72 51.99 32.39
N GLY A 21 -9.16 52.40 31.18
CA GLY A 21 -9.72 51.48 30.16
C GLY A 21 -8.74 50.94 29.12
N VAL A 22 -7.46 51.32 29.17
CA VAL A 22 -6.49 50.92 28.14
C VAL A 22 -5.44 49.93 28.62
N THR A 23 -5.52 49.47 29.85
CA THR A 23 -4.58 48.44 30.41
C THR A 23 -5.14 47.03 30.40
N SER A 24 -6.35 46.83 29.83
CA SER A 24 -7.01 45.52 29.85
C SER A 24 -6.77 44.65 28.61
N CYS A 25 -6.12 45.14 27.56
CA CYS A 25 -6.02 44.38 26.33
C CYS A 25 -4.61 43.82 25.99
N ILE A 26 -3.60 44.10 26.81
CA ILE A 26 -2.24 43.62 26.48
C ILE A 26 -1.96 42.24 27.10
N ASN A 27 -2.59 41.91 28.24
CA ASN A 27 -2.44 40.57 28.85
C ASN A 27 -3.44 39.53 28.33
N ASP A 28 -4.50 39.94 27.61
CA ASP A 28 -5.47 39.03 27.01
C ASP A 28 -4.99 38.47 25.64
N LEU A 29 -3.88 38.97 25.13
CA LEU A 29 -3.25 38.48 23.90
C LEU A 29 -2.17 37.41 24.17
N ASP A 30 -1.85 37.15 25.44
CA ASP A 30 -0.91 36.11 25.85
C ASP A 30 -1.68 34.88 26.37
N ILE A 31 -2.72 34.48 25.65
CA ILE A 31 -3.41 33.22 25.92
C ILE A 31 -2.51 32.09 25.42
N SER A 32 -2.02 31.28 26.37
CA SER A 32 -1.50 29.96 26.00
C SER A 32 -2.60 29.22 25.24
N PRO A 33 -2.33 28.70 24.02
CA PRO A 33 -3.32 27.95 23.28
C PRO A 33 -3.93 26.86 24.16
N ILE A 34 -5.28 26.79 24.18
CA ILE A 34 -6.02 25.77 24.95
C ILE A 34 -5.81 24.37 24.34
N ASP A 35 -5.43 24.34 23.06
CA ASP A 35 -5.03 23.11 22.38
C ASP A 35 -3.57 22.77 22.74
N PRO A 36 -3.31 21.66 23.45
CA PRO A 36 -1.95 21.21 23.76
C PRO A 36 -1.06 21.03 22.53
N GLN A 37 -1.66 20.90 21.33
CA GLN A 37 -0.93 20.75 20.06
C GLN A 37 -0.43 22.10 19.50
N THR A 38 -1.03 23.23 19.89
CA THR A 38 -0.65 24.58 19.39
C THR A 38 0.22 25.36 20.38
N GLY A 39 0.43 24.90 21.59
CA GLY A 39 1.19 25.60 22.64
C GLY A 39 2.25 24.74 23.34
N GLY A 40 2.41 23.48 22.93
CA GLY A 40 3.38 22.55 23.49
C GLY A 40 4.76 22.68 22.88
N SER A 41 5.80 22.29 23.63
CA SER A 41 7.11 22.01 23.08
C SER A 41 7.00 20.91 22.02
N PHE A 42 7.76 21.01 20.93
CA PHE A 42 7.83 19.99 19.89
C PHE A 42 8.15 18.61 20.50
N ASP A 43 7.23 17.66 20.36
CA ASP A 43 7.44 16.27 20.77
C ASP A 43 8.08 15.51 19.60
N GLN A 44 9.42 15.52 19.55
CA GLN A 44 10.20 14.88 18.49
C GLN A 44 9.84 13.41 18.33
N GLN A 45 9.76 12.66 19.44
CA GLN A 45 9.50 11.23 19.38
C GLN A 45 8.06 10.92 18.94
N GLY A 46 7.08 11.66 19.42
CA GLY A 46 5.69 11.50 19.01
C GLY A 46 5.47 11.80 17.52
N VAL A 47 6.10 12.87 17.01
CA VAL A 47 6.00 13.23 15.58
C VAL A 47 6.77 12.24 14.71
N PHE A 48 7.93 11.74 15.15
CA PHE A 48 8.66 10.67 14.48
C PHE A 48 7.82 9.39 14.34
N VAL A 49 7.22 8.93 15.45
CA VAL A 49 6.33 7.74 15.46
C VAL A 49 5.12 7.95 14.55
N LYS A 50 4.53 9.17 14.55
CA LYS A 50 3.43 9.51 13.63
C LYS A 50 3.86 9.32 12.17
N GLY A 51 5.10 9.62 11.81
CA GLY A 51 5.62 9.43 10.46
C GLY A 51 5.45 7.99 9.95
N TYR A 52 5.70 6.99 10.78
CA TYR A 52 5.46 5.58 10.46
C TYR A 52 3.99 5.18 10.61
N ALA A 53 3.30 5.70 11.64
CA ALA A 53 1.92 5.35 11.90
C ALA A 53 0.98 5.72 10.74
N MET A 54 1.27 6.81 10.01
CA MET A 54 0.49 7.22 8.82
C MET A 54 0.48 6.20 7.68
N LEU A 55 1.43 5.27 7.65
CA LEU A 55 1.39 4.15 6.70
C LEU A 55 0.24 3.17 7.01
N GLY A 56 -0.13 3.02 8.30
CA GLY A 56 -1.10 2.04 8.77
C GLY A 56 -2.43 2.60 9.26
N VAL A 57 -2.48 3.89 9.66
CA VAL A 57 -3.68 4.51 10.25
C VAL A 57 -3.97 5.87 9.64
N THR A 58 -5.24 6.29 9.71
CA THR A 58 -5.77 7.53 9.12
C THR A 58 -6.23 8.55 10.16
N GLY A 59 -5.76 8.42 11.38
CA GLY A 59 -6.09 9.31 12.48
C GLY A 59 -5.70 8.72 13.82
N GLN A 60 -5.82 9.50 14.90
CA GLN A 60 -5.35 9.11 16.22
C GLN A 60 -6.24 8.07 16.93
N LYS A 61 -7.49 7.93 16.49
CA LYS A 61 -8.49 7.05 17.14
C LYS A 61 -8.88 5.85 16.26
N GLY A 62 -8.28 5.71 15.08
CA GLY A 62 -8.67 4.68 14.14
C GLY A 62 -10.17 4.71 13.85
N ILE A 63 -10.81 3.53 13.86
CA ILE A 63 -12.25 3.38 13.58
C ILE A 63 -13.18 4.11 14.58
N ASP A 64 -12.68 4.49 15.75
CA ASP A 64 -13.47 5.17 16.78
C ASP A 64 -13.42 6.71 16.64
N GLY A 65 -12.83 7.23 15.57
CA GLY A 65 -12.66 8.65 15.32
C GLY A 65 -12.86 9.08 13.87
N SER A 66 -12.75 10.38 13.66
CA SER A 66 -12.74 10.92 12.30
C SER A 66 -11.37 10.69 11.64
N PRO A 67 -11.33 10.59 10.30
CA PRO A 67 -10.07 10.55 9.57
C PRO A 67 -9.28 11.85 9.77
N ASP A 68 -7.98 11.78 9.54
CA ASP A 68 -7.07 12.94 9.59
C ASP A 68 -7.15 13.81 8.32
N LEU A 69 -7.83 13.34 7.29
CA LEU A 69 -8.15 14.07 6.07
C LEU A 69 -9.65 14.38 6.03
N ASP A 70 -9.99 15.66 6.14
CA ASP A 70 -11.38 16.11 6.17
C ASP A 70 -12.14 15.71 4.89
N GLY A 71 -13.38 15.28 5.05
CA GLY A 71 -14.25 14.86 3.95
C GLY A 71 -13.91 13.51 3.32
N GLN A 72 -12.94 12.75 3.87
CA GLN A 72 -12.62 11.40 3.41
C GLN A 72 -13.13 10.32 4.38
N ASP A 73 -13.27 9.10 3.89
CA ASP A 73 -13.61 7.93 4.72
C ASP A 73 -12.39 7.44 5.50
N GLU A 74 -12.54 7.12 6.77
CA GLU A 74 -11.44 6.65 7.62
C GLU A 74 -10.78 5.39 7.03
N GLY A 75 -11.56 4.39 6.68
CA GLY A 75 -11.04 3.11 6.20
C GLY A 75 -10.52 3.15 4.76
N GLU A 76 -11.05 4.04 3.92
CA GLU A 76 -10.75 4.06 2.48
C GLU A 76 -9.63 5.04 2.12
N SER A 77 -9.30 6.01 2.98
CA SER A 77 -8.31 7.06 2.73
C SER A 77 -6.90 6.74 3.23
N GLY A 78 -6.69 5.55 3.82
CA GLY A 78 -5.39 5.10 4.32
C GLY A 78 -4.36 4.93 3.21
N PHE A 79 -3.07 5.19 3.53
CA PHE A 79 -1.96 5.05 2.59
C PHE A 79 -1.97 3.69 1.87
N TYR A 80 -2.04 2.59 2.61
CA TYR A 80 -1.97 1.27 2.00
C TYR A 80 -3.20 0.97 1.13
N ARG A 81 -4.42 1.19 1.63
CA ARG A 81 -5.64 0.87 0.86
C ARG A 81 -5.75 1.70 -0.42
N THR A 82 -5.39 2.99 -0.36
CA THR A 82 -5.45 3.86 -1.55
C THR A 82 -4.41 3.45 -2.60
N THR A 83 -3.17 3.15 -2.18
CA THR A 83 -2.12 2.68 -3.09
C THR A 83 -2.41 1.29 -3.63
N PHE A 84 -2.95 0.38 -2.80
CA PHE A 84 -3.40 -0.95 -3.22
C PHE A 84 -4.51 -0.85 -4.27
N ASN A 85 -5.56 -0.07 -4.03
CA ASN A 85 -6.67 0.09 -4.98
C ASN A 85 -6.18 0.53 -6.35
N CYS A 86 -5.23 1.46 -6.41
CA CYS A 86 -4.67 1.95 -7.66
C CYS A 86 -3.72 0.94 -8.34
N ASN A 87 -3.08 0.07 -7.58
CA ASN A 87 -2.09 -0.87 -8.14
C ASN A 87 -2.61 -2.30 -8.35
N GLU A 88 -3.74 -2.68 -7.75
CA GLU A 88 -4.28 -4.04 -7.87
C GLU A 88 -5.61 -4.11 -8.61
N LEU A 89 -6.60 -3.28 -8.25
CA LEU A 89 -7.95 -3.40 -8.80
C LEU A 89 -8.05 -3.22 -10.33
N PRO A 90 -7.20 -2.40 -11.00
CA PRO A 90 -7.22 -2.28 -12.46
C PRO A 90 -6.42 -3.37 -13.19
N THR A 91 -6.03 -4.46 -12.51
CA THR A 91 -5.07 -5.45 -13.04
C THR A 91 -5.70 -6.82 -13.30
N ASP A 92 -4.86 -7.77 -13.70
CA ASP A 92 -5.21 -9.17 -13.97
C ASP A 92 -5.31 -10.03 -12.70
N GLU A 93 -4.98 -9.49 -11.52
CA GLU A 93 -4.91 -10.29 -10.28
C GLU A 93 -6.26 -10.45 -9.60
N CYS A 94 -6.94 -9.35 -9.33
CA CYS A 94 -8.20 -9.41 -8.61
C CYS A 94 -9.26 -8.45 -9.16
N LEU A 95 -10.48 -8.66 -8.69
CA LEU A 95 -11.60 -7.75 -8.93
C LEU A 95 -12.31 -7.47 -7.60
N TRP A 96 -13.04 -6.37 -7.57
CA TRP A 96 -13.90 -5.98 -6.47
C TRP A 96 -15.36 -6.17 -6.87
N ALA A 97 -16.08 -7.08 -6.20
CA ALA A 97 -17.44 -7.44 -6.58
C ALA A 97 -18.52 -6.37 -6.26
N TRP A 98 -18.26 -5.48 -5.30
CA TRP A 98 -19.16 -4.38 -4.94
C TRP A 98 -19.03 -3.23 -5.96
N GLN A 99 -19.61 -3.41 -7.14
CA GLN A 99 -19.50 -2.47 -8.26
C GLN A 99 -20.31 -1.18 -8.07
N GLU A 100 -21.22 -1.13 -7.10
CA GLU A 100 -21.93 0.06 -6.65
C GLU A 100 -21.05 1.04 -5.87
N ASN A 101 -19.91 0.60 -5.36
CA ASN A 101 -18.97 1.46 -4.68
C ASN A 101 -18.37 2.46 -5.68
N GLN A 102 -18.28 3.72 -5.25
CA GLN A 102 -17.85 4.81 -6.10
C GLN A 102 -16.48 4.54 -6.74
N ASP A 103 -16.39 4.77 -8.04
CA ASP A 103 -15.20 4.62 -8.90
C ASP A 103 -14.60 3.19 -9.01
N ILE A 104 -15.21 2.18 -8.40
CA ILE A 104 -14.76 0.79 -8.57
C ILE A 104 -14.96 0.30 -10.02
N PRO A 105 -16.10 0.56 -10.69
CA PRO A 105 -16.23 0.23 -12.11
C PRO A 105 -15.15 0.87 -12.99
N GLN A 106 -14.75 2.10 -12.68
CA GLN A 106 -13.73 2.82 -13.43
C GLN A 106 -12.33 2.22 -13.22
N LEU A 107 -12.00 1.76 -12.01
CA LEU A 107 -10.75 1.03 -11.76
C LEU A 107 -10.75 -0.30 -12.52
N THR A 108 -11.82 -1.08 -12.40
CA THR A 108 -11.96 -2.38 -13.08
C THR A 108 -11.82 -2.27 -14.61
N SER A 109 -12.42 -1.24 -15.20
CA SER A 109 -12.46 -1.02 -16.66
C SER A 109 -11.36 -0.10 -17.19
N ILE A 110 -10.46 0.41 -16.35
CA ILE A 110 -9.41 1.37 -16.71
C ILE A 110 -10.02 2.59 -17.44
N SER A 111 -10.98 3.26 -16.77
CA SER A 111 -11.75 4.37 -17.37
C SER A 111 -11.94 5.56 -16.42
N TRP A 112 -11.05 5.73 -15.45
CA TRP A 112 -11.07 6.84 -14.50
C TRP A 112 -10.88 8.21 -15.15
N SER A 113 -11.24 9.25 -14.43
CA SER A 113 -11.18 10.64 -14.87
C SER A 113 -10.53 11.53 -13.79
N PRO A 114 -10.22 12.82 -14.09
CA PRO A 114 -9.72 13.77 -13.09
C PRO A 114 -10.65 14.01 -11.89
N SER A 115 -11.91 13.60 -11.99
CA SER A 115 -12.91 13.72 -10.91
C SER A 115 -13.10 12.41 -10.15
N SER A 116 -12.31 11.36 -10.43
CA SER A 116 -12.42 10.08 -9.75
C SER A 116 -11.87 10.17 -8.33
N GLN A 117 -12.73 9.96 -7.35
CA GLN A 117 -12.45 10.15 -5.93
C GLN A 117 -11.34 9.21 -5.41
N ARG A 118 -11.30 7.94 -5.87
CA ARG A 118 -10.28 7.00 -5.39
C ARG A 118 -8.88 7.35 -5.85
N THR A 119 -8.72 7.96 -7.01
CA THR A 119 -7.44 8.47 -7.49
C THR A 119 -7.07 9.79 -6.81
N GLU A 120 -8.06 10.60 -6.43
CA GLU A 120 -7.86 11.80 -5.63
C GLU A 120 -7.40 11.45 -4.21
N TRP A 121 -7.99 10.44 -3.57
CA TRP A 121 -7.64 10.08 -2.20
C TRP A 121 -6.18 9.66 -2.06
N VAL A 122 -5.62 8.86 -2.98
CA VAL A 122 -4.19 8.51 -2.94
C VAL A 122 -3.32 9.75 -3.13
N TYR A 123 -3.71 10.64 -4.04
CA TYR A 123 -2.98 11.89 -4.30
C TYR A 123 -2.92 12.78 -3.05
N VAL A 124 -4.07 13.01 -2.41
CA VAL A 124 -4.17 13.83 -1.20
C VAL A 124 -3.46 13.17 -0.02
N ARG A 125 -3.60 11.85 0.17
CA ARG A 125 -2.90 11.09 1.22
C ARG A 125 -1.39 11.25 1.11
N LEU A 126 -0.83 11.02 -0.05
CA LEU A 126 0.61 11.18 -0.28
C LEU A 126 1.10 12.61 0.01
N GLY A 127 0.34 13.63 -0.40
CA GLY A 127 0.66 15.03 -0.13
C GLY A 127 0.59 15.40 1.35
N TYR A 128 -0.42 14.91 2.05
CA TYR A 128 -0.56 15.10 3.50
C TYR A 128 0.61 14.47 4.27
N ASP A 129 0.94 13.23 3.97
CA ASP A 129 2.02 12.52 4.66
C ASP A 129 3.38 13.23 4.43
N ILE A 130 3.68 13.67 3.20
CA ILE A 130 4.86 14.48 2.89
C ILE A 130 4.89 15.77 3.70
N THR A 131 3.74 16.44 3.90
CA THR A 131 3.66 17.65 4.71
C THR A 131 4.06 17.38 6.16
N GLN A 132 3.64 16.25 6.74
CA GLN A 132 4.04 15.83 8.10
C GLN A 132 5.55 15.50 8.18
N TYR A 133 6.11 14.86 7.15
CA TYR A 133 7.54 14.61 7.08
C TYR A 133 8.35 15.92 7.01
N ASN A 134 7.92 16.86 6.19
CA ASN A 134 8.54 18.18 6.11
C ASN A 134 8.48 18.92 7.45
N PHE A 135 7.35 18.86 8.16
CA PHE A 135 7.23 19.45 9.50
C PHE A 135 8.27 18.87 10.46
N PHE A 136 8.42 17.54 10.53
CA PHE A 136 9.46 16.91 11.37
C PHE A 136 10.88 17.39 11.00
N LEU A 137 11.18 17.41 9.70
CA LEU A 137 12.50 17.79 9.20
C LEU A 137 12.85 19.26 9.50
N ASP A 138 11.89 20.18 9.39
CA ASP A 138 12.07 21.59 9.72
C ASP A 138 12.26 21.79 11.24
N GLN A 139 11.45 21.09 12.08
CA GLN A 139 11.57 21.18 13.54
C GLN A 139 12.88 20.61 14.09
N THR A 140 13.52 19.72 13.36
CA THR A 140 14.80 19.10 13.75
C THR A 140 15.98 19.65 12.99
N GLU A 141 15.82 20.75 12.24
CA GLU A 141 16.90 21.37 11.49
C GLU A 141 18.03 21.84 12.42
N GLY A 142 19.28 21.58 12.03
CA GLY A 142 20.46 21.94 12.81
C GLY A 142 20.76 21.05 14.03
N MET A 143 19.91 20.08 14.37
CA MET A 143 20.19 19.09 15.40
C MET A 143 21.24 18.09 14.89
N THR A 144 22.22 17.73 15.73
CA THR A 144 23.41 16.94 15.30
C THR A 144 23.66 15.70 16.14
N ASP A 145 22.81 15.41 17.13
CA ASP A 145 22.92 14.16 17.88
C ASP A 145 22.58 12.94 17.00
N ALA A 146 23.21 11.80 17.29
CA ALA A 146 23.16 10.63 16.42
C ALA A 146 21.74 10.05 16.24
N GLU A 147 20.86 10.14 17.25
CA GLU A 147 19.49 9.63 17.13
C GLU A 147 18.65 10.54 16.25
N THR A 148 18.78 11.87 16.42
CA THR A 148 18.07 12.83 15.55
C THR A 148 18.52 12.71 14.09
N LEU A 149 19.81 12.56 13.82
CA LEU A 149 20.31 12.36 12.45
C LEU A 149 19.72 11.10 11.84
N ARG A 150 19.63 10.01 12.61
CA ARG A 150 19.01 8.75 12.18
C ARG A 150 17.51 8.91 11.92
N GLN A 151 16.77 9.51 12.84
CA GLN A 151 15.34 9.78 12.65
C GLN A 151 15.09 10.66 11.41
N ARG A 152 15.92 11.66 11.18
CA ARG A 152 15.87 12.49 9.97
C ARG A 152 16.10 11.67 8.70
N ALA A 153 17.08 10.77 8.70
CA ALA A 153 17.34 9.87 7.57
C ALA A 153 16.14 8.98 7.26
N GLU A 154 15.50 8.41 8.28
CA GLU A 154 14.31 7.58 8.13
C GLU A 154 13.10 8.39 7.62
N ILE A 155 12.86 9.59 8.15
CA ILE A 155 11.76 10.47 7.66
C ILE A 155 12.03 10.92 6.21
N ARG A 156 13.27 11.22 5.83
CA ARG A 156 13.66 11.51 4.44
C ARG A 156 13.43 10.27 3.54
N PHE A 157 13.70 9.07 4.04
CA PHE A 157 13.38 7.82 3.34
C PHE A 157 11.88 7.68 3.10
N LEU A 158 11.04 7.89 4.12
CA LEU A 158 9.58 7.83 3.99
C LEU A 158 9.06 8.89 3.01
N ARG A 159 9.61 10.12 3.05
CA ARG A 159 9.29 11.17 2.08
C ARG A 159 9.68 10.78 0.65
N ALA A 160 10.86 10.20 0.46
CA ALA A 160 11.32 9.70 -0.83
C ALA A 160 10.43 8.56 -1.35
N LEU A 161 9.98 7.66 -0.48
CA LEU A 161 9.00 6.61 -0.80
C LEU A 161 7.67 7.19 -1.29
N HIS A 162 7.14 8.23 -0.65
CA HIS A 162 5.90 8.89 -1.06
C HIS A 162 6.07 9.63 -2.40
N TYR A 163 7.21 10.28 -2.63
CA TYR A 163 7.53 10.86 -3.93
C TYR A 163 7.71 9.81 -5.01
N TRP A 164 8.22 8.61 -4.67
CA TRP A 164 8.24 7.49 -5.60
C TRP A 164 6.83 7.06 -6.01
N TYR A 165 5.87 6.96 -5.07
CA TYR A 165 4.47 6.69 -5.41
C TYR A 165 3.86 7.78 -6.31
N PHE A 166 4.16 9.05 -6.06
CA PHE A 166 3.75 10.12 -6.97
C PHE A 166 4.34 9.93 -8.38
N LEU A 167 5.61 9.59 -8.47
CA LEU A 167 6.29 9.35 -9.73
C LEU A 167 5.68 8.16 -10.49
N ASP A 168 5.42 7.06 -9.80
CA ASP A 168 4.88 5.83 -10.40
C ASP A 168 3.41 5.97 -10.82
N LEU A 169 2.58 6.54 -9.95
CA LEU A 169 1.14 6.66 -10.20
C LEU A 169 0.80 7.83 -11.13
N PHE A 170 1.43 8.98 -10.92
CA PHE A 170 1.06 10.24 -11.60
C PHE A 170 2.14 10.77 -12.55
N GLY A 171 3.36 10.27 -12.48
CA GLY A 171 4.49 10.78 -13.27
C GLY A 171 5.00 12.15 -12.83
N LYS A 172 4.39 12.76 -11.82
CA LYS A 172 4.70 14.08 -11.26
C LYS A 172 4.16 14.22 -9.84
N ALA A 173 4.66 15.21 -9.11
CA ALA A 173 4.23 15.50 -7.74
C ALA A 173 4.04 17.02 -7.51
N PRO A 174 3.14 17.42 -6.59
CA PRO A 174 3.15 18.73 -5.94
C PRO A 174 4.33 18.75 -4.96
N PHE A 175 5.45 19.32 -5.39
CA PHE A 175 6.73 19.16 -4.72
C PHE A 175 6.99 20.25 -3.67
N LYS A 176 7.33 19.82 -2.45
CA LYS A 176 7.80 20.66 -1.32
C LYS A 176 8.83 19.92 -0.48
N GLU A 177 9.79 20.66 0.04
CA GLU A 177 10.81 20.16 0.99
C GLU A 177 10.65 20.74 2.39
N HIS A 178 9.85 21.80 2.54
CA HIS A 178 9.61 22.50 3.80
C HIS A 178 8.12 22.59 4.12
N PHE A 179 7.81 22.65 5.39
CA PHE A 179 6.46 22.94 5.88
C PHE A 179 6.17 24.43 5.71
N SER A 180 5.33 24.79 4.75
CA SER A 180 4.93 26.17 4.49
C SER A 180 3.53 26.24 3.86
N ASN A 181 2.92 27.43 3.86
CA ASN A 181 1.64 27.69 3.20
C ASN A 181 1.77 28.02 1.70
N ASP A 182 2.99 28.04 1.15
CA ASP A 182 3.18 28.32 -0.28
C ASP A 182 2.61 27.17 -1.12
N LEU A 183 2.13 27.49 -2.32
CA LEU A 183 1.69 26.47 -3.25
C LEU A 183 2.87 25.59 -3.71
N PRO A 184 2.75 24.28 -3.68
CA PRO A 184 3.76 23.38 -4.19
C PRO A 184 4.10 23.64 -5.66
N VAL A 185 5.35 23.41 -6.06
CA VAL A 185 5.76 23.45 -7.46
C VAL A 185 5.59 22.09 -8.12
N GLU A 186 5.34 22.03 -9.43
CA GLU A 186 5.36 20.78 -10.16
C GLU A 186 6.80 20.27 -10.30
N LYS A 187 7.06 19.02 -9.90
CA LYS A 187 8.27 18.29 -10.24
C LYS A 187 7.89 16.97 -10.91
N LYS A 188 8.45 16.65 -12.08
CA LYS A 188 8.00 15.52 -12.91
C LYS A 188 9.13 14.73 -13.56
N GLY A 189 8.82 13.52 -13.97
CA GLY A 189 9.70 12.67 -14.78
C GLY A 189 11.12 12.61 -14.21
N THR A 190 12.11 12.92 -15.04
CA THR A 190 13.53 12.87 -14.69
C THR A 190 13.89 13.77 -13.49
N GLU A 191 13.25 14.93 -13.32
CA GLU A 191 13.55 15.82 -12.19
C GLU A 191 13.15 15.19 -10.86
N LEU A 192 11.95 14.60 -10.79
CA LEU A 192 11.46 13.93 -9.59
C LEU A 192 12.25 12.65 -9.32
N TYR A 193 12.56 11.88 -10.37
CA TYR A 193 13.42 10.70 -10.31
C TYR A 193 14.79 11.04 -9.71
N THR A 194 15.45 12.08 -10.21
CA THR A 194 16.77 12.52 -9.74
C THR A 194 16.71 13.00 -8.28
N TYR A 195 15.65 13.70 -7.91
CA TYR A 195 15.45 14.12 -6.52
C TYR A 195 15.38 12.90 -5.58
N ILE A 196 14.54 11.91 -5.90
CA ILE A 196 14.41 10.68 -5.09
C ILE A 196 15.75 9.95 -4.99
N GLN A 197 16.46 9.83 -6.11
CA GLN A 197 17.78 9.20 -6.15
C GLN A 197 18.80 9.91 -5.22
N ASN A 198 18.84 11.25 -5.24
CA ASN A 198 19.73 12.04 -4.42
C ASN A 198 19.38 11.91 -2.93
N GLU A 199 18.10 12.02 -2.57
CA GLU A 199 17.63 11.82 -1.19
C GLU A 199 18.10 10.48 -0.64
N LEU A 200 17.82 9.37 -1.36
CA LEU A 200 18.22 8.04 -0.93
C LEU A 200 19.73 7.85 -0.84
N ASN A 201 20.51 8.52 -1.68
CA ASN A 201 21.97 8.48 -1.65
C ASN A 201 22.54 9.22 -0.43
N GLU A 202 22.01 10.39 -0.12
CA GLU A 202 22.51 11.24 0.98
C GLU A 202 22.24 10.63 2.35
N ILE A 203 21.09 9.98 2.55
CA ILE A 203 20.69 9.46 3.86
C ILE A 203 21.30 8.09 4.20
N GLU A 204 21.88 7.37 3.21
CA GLU A 204 22.32 5.98 3.40
C GLU A 204 23.28 5.83 4.59
N ALA A 205 24.20 6.78 4.77
CA ALA A 205 25.23 6.71 5.82
C ALA A 205 24.63 6.78 7.25
N ASP A 206 23.53 7.51 7.42
CA ASP A 206 22.88 7.74 8.72
C ASP A 206 21.83 6.69 9.09
N MET A 207 21.50 5.77 8.16
CA MET A 207 20.54 4.70 8.42
C MET A 207 21.18 3.51 9.15
N TYR A 208 20.37 2.75 9.88
CA TYR A 208 20.77 1.48 10.48
C TYR A 208 21.33 0.50 9.46
N GLU A 209 22.31 -0.31 9.86
CA GLU A 209 22.72 -1.48 9.08
C GLU A 209 21.55 -2.46 8.95
N PRO A 210 21.53 -3.29 7.88
CA PRO A 210 20.45 -4.25 7.65
C PRO A 210 20.16 -5.13 8.87
N ARG A 211 18.89 -5.18 9.30
CA ARG A 211 18.39 -5.88 10.49
C ARG A 211 18.93 -5.37 11.83
N GLN A 212 19.50 -4.17 11.89
CA GLN A 212 19.91 -3.55 13.15
C GLN A 212 18.91 -2.48 13.63
N ALA A 213 17.96 -2.09 12.80
CA ALA A 213 16.84 -1.25 13.20
C ALA A 213 15.86 -2.03 14.10
N PRO A 214 15.16 -1.36 15.03
CA PRO A 214 13.94 -1.94 15.61
C PRO A 214 12.97 -2.36 14.50
N PHE A 215 12.33 -3.54 14.65
CA PHE A 215 11.40 -4.04 13.63
C PHE A 215 10.29 -3.02 13.34
N GLY A 216 10.05 -2.74 12.08
CA GLY A 216 9.12 -1.70 11.62
C GLY A 216 9.80 -0.37 11.24
N ARG A 217 11.08 -0.17 11.54
CA ARG A 217 11.85 1.01 11.13
C ARG A 217 12.70 0.70 9.89
N ALA A 218 12.86 1.68 9.01
CA ALA A 218 13.64 1.54 7.78
C ALA A 218 15.15 1.47 8.09
N ASP A 219 15.83 0.58 7.38
CA ASP A 219 17.28 0.41 7.42
C ASP A 219 17.90 0.58 6.02
N LYS A 220 19.21 0.34 5.89
CA LYS A 220 19.91 0.43 4.60
C LYS A 220 19.36 -0.54 3.56
N ALA A 221 18.83 -1.71 3.95
CA ALA A 221 18.25 -2.65 3.00
C ALA A 221 16.94 -2.10 2.41
N ALA A 222 16.12 -1.40 3.21
CA ALA A 222 14.94 -0.69 2.70
C ALA A 222 15.34 0.42 1.70
N ASN A 223 16.39 1.19 2.00
CA ASN A 223 16.93 2.19 1.09
C ASN A 223 17.41 1.54 -0.23
N TRP A 224 18.21 0.50 -0.16
CA TRP A 224 18.73 -0.19 -1.34
C TRP A 224 17.60 -0.80 -2.18
N LEU A 225 16.57 -1.35 -1.54
CA LEU A 225 15.44 -1.95 -2.25
C LEU A 225 14.60 -0.88 -2.97
N LEU A 226 14.37 0.28 -2.35
CA LEU A 226 13.68 1.39 -3.03
C LEU A 226 14.52 1.92 -4.21
N ARG A 227 15.85 1.98 -4.07
CA ARG A 227 16.74 2.34 -5.19
C ARG A 227 16.70 1.30 -6.30
N ALA A 228 16.73 0.01 -5.96
CA ALA A 228 16.61 -1.08 -6.93
C ALA A 228 15.27 -0.97 -7.71
N ARG A 229 14.17 -0.72 -7.02
CA ARG A 229 12.83 -0.48 -7.59
C ARG A 229 12.83 0.76 -8.51
N LEU A 230 13.45 1.86 -8.06
CA LEU A 230 13.56 3.10 -8.83
C LEU A 230 14.34 2.88 -10.14
N TYR A 231 15.50 2.19 -10.08
CA TYR A 231 16.33 1.91 -11.25
C TYR A 231 15.68 0.91 -12.20
N LEU A 232 15.00 -0.12 -11.69
CA LEU A 232 14.28 -1.09 -12.53
C LEU A 232 13.22 -0.42 -13.41
N ASN A 233 12.55 0.60 -12.86
CA ASN A 233 11.51 1.36 -13.53
C ASN A 233 12.02 2.66 -14.21
N ALA A 234 13.33 2.90 -14.25
CA ALA A 234 13.91 4.14 -14.81
C ALA A 234 13.44 4.43 -16.25
N GLY A 235 13.30 3.39 -17.09
CA GLY A 235 12.78 3.51 -18.46
C GLY A 235 11.36 4.08 -18.53
N VAL A 236 10.50 3.75 -17.57
CA VAL A 236 9.12 4.27 -17.46
C VAL A 236 9.13 5.76 -17.05
N TYR A 237 10.02 6.13 -16.13
CA TYR A 237 10.02 7.45 -15.51
C TYR A 237 10.77 8.50 -16.34
N THR A 238 11.88 8.08 -16.97
CA THR A 238 12.83 8.99 -17.64
C THR A 238 12.99 8.73 -19.14
N GLY A 239 12.49 7.61 -19.65
CA GLY A 239 12.77 7.11 -20.98
C GLY A 239 14.16 6.46 -21.14
N GLN A 240 14.96 6.37 -20.07
CA GLN A 240 16.29 5.77 -20.07
C GLN A 240 16.36 4.64 -19.03
N THR A 241 16.84 3.46 -19.45
CA THR A 241 16.96 2.30 -18.58
C THR A 241 18.27 2.32 -17.79
N ASP A 242 18.24 1.77 -16.56
CA ASP A 242 19.44 1.61 -15.72
C ASP A 242 19.42 0.26 -14.99
N TYR A 243 19.36 -0.82 -15.78
CA TYR A 243 19.27 -2.17 -15.23
C TYR A 243 20.52 -2.59 -14.45
N ALA A 244 21.70 -2.08 -14.81
CA ALA A 244 22.93 -2.36 -14.09
C ALA A 244 22.88 -1.85 -12.65
N LYS A 245 22.30 -0.66 -12.43
CA LYS A 245 22.07 -0.14 -11.07
C LYS A 245 20.97 -0.90 -10.32
N ALA A 246 19.90 -1.31 -11.01
CA ALA A 246 18.87 -2.16 -10.41
C ALA A 246 19.46 -3.48 -9.89
N GLU A 247 20.30 -4.14 -10.70
CA GLU A 247 21.03 -5.35 -10.34
C GLU A 247 21.99 -5.13 -9.16
N GLU A 248 22.78 -4.02 -9.20
CA GLU A 248 23.72 -3.67 -8.12
C GLU A 248 23.00 -3.55 -6.77
N TYR A 249 21.92 -2.74 -6.71
CA TYR A 249 21.21 -2.49 -5.44
C TYR A 249 20.41 -3.70 -4.96
N ALA A 250 19.78 -4.44 -5.86
CA ALA A 250 19.14 -5.71 -5.53
C ALA A 250 20.16 -6.72 -4.96
N SER A 251 21.36 -6.78 -5.53
CA SER A 251 22.44 -7.64 -5.04
C SER A 251 22.92 -7.24 -3.64
N LYS A 252 22.96 -5.94 -3.31
CA LYS A 252 23.27 -5.48 -1.94
C LYS A 252 22.23 -5.97 -0.94
N VAL A 253 20.93 -5.91 -1.29
CA VAL A 253 19.85 -6.42 -0.42
C VAL A 253 19.98 -7.93 -0.23
N ILE A 254 20.18 -8.71 -1.30
CA ILE A 254 20.33 -10.17 -1.24
C ILE A 254 21.58 -10.58 -0.44
N GLY A 255 22.67 -9.80 -0.55
CA GLY A 255 23.91 -10.02 0.21
C GLY A 255 23.88 -9.56 1.66
N SER A 256 22.77 -8.99 2.13
CA SER A 256 22.62 -8.45 3.47
C SER A 256 22.29 -9.52 4.53
N ALA A 257 21.94 -9.10 5.74
CA ALA A 257 21.53 -9.99 6.82
C ALA A 257 20.12 -10.59 6.68
N TYR A 258 19.33 -10.14 5.71
CA TYR A 258 18.00 -10.69 5.43
C TYR A 258 18.07 -12.05 4.74
N LYS A 259 17.06 -12.90 4.99
CA LYS A 259 16.95 -14.25 4.41
C LYS A 259 15.51 -14.52 4.01
N LEU A 260 15.30 -15.35 2.99
CA LEU A 260 13.95 -15.77 2.62
C LEU A 260 13.28 -16.55 3.75
N CYS A 261 12.03 -16.26 4.01
CA CYS A 261 11.15 -17.04 4.87
C CYS A 261 10.99 -18.44 4.27
N THR A 262 11.18 -19.49 5.05
CA THR A 262 11.13 -20.87 4.55
C THR A 262 9.71 -21.38 4.32
N ASN A 263 8.72 -20.73 4.92
CA ASN A 263 7.30 -21.03 4.73
C ASN A 263 6.59 -19.75 4.24
N TYR A 264 6.18 -19.75 2.98
CA TYR A 264 5.59 -18.56 2.34
C TYR A 264 4.39 -17.99 3.07
N SER A 265 3.50 -18.85 3.59
CA SER A 265 2.27 -18.38 4.25
C SER A 265 2.53 -17.60 5.55
N GLU A 266 3.62 -17.90 6.26
CA GLU A 266 3.97 -17.21 7.51
C GLU A 266 4.24 -15.71 7.33
N LEU A 267 4.59 -15.26 6.12
CA LEU A 267 4.73 -13.84 5.80
C LEU A 267 3.43 -13.05 5.95
N PHE A 268 2.29 -13.72 5.93
CA PHE A 268 0.94 -13.12 5.87
C PHE A 268 0.04 -13.59 7.01
N MET A 269 0.63 -14.10 8.09
CA MET A 269 -0.06 -14.55 9.31
C MET A 269 0.05 -13.52 10.43
N ALA A 270 -0.79 -13.62 11.43
CA ALA A 270 -0.97 -12.63 12.49
C ALA A 270 0.24 -12.41 13.40
N ASP A 271 1.21 -13.32 13.39
CA ASP A 271 2.44 -13.25 14.17
C ASP A 271 3.68 -13.05 13.29
N ASN A 272 3.52 -12.48 12.10
CA ASN A 272 4.64 -12.24 11.19
C ASN A 272 5.64 -11.18 11.71
N ASP A 273 5.29 -10.46 12.77
CA ASP A 273 6.16 -9.54 13.52
C ASP A 273 6.79 -10.15 14.78
N GLU A 274 6.42 -11.38 15.14
CA GLU A 274 6.98 -12.16 16.26
C GLU A 274 7.68 -13.43 15.78
N ASN A 275 7.29 -13.97 14.61
CA ASN A 275 7.87 -15.15 14.00
C ASN A 275 9.19 -14.80 13.29
N GLU A 276 10.32 -15.24 13.86
CA GLU A 276 11.65 -14.95 13.29
C GLU A 276 11.81 -15.43 11.84
N ASN A 277 11.13 -16.52 11.44
CA ASN A 277 11.17 -17.01 10.07
C ASN A 277 10.51 -16.03 9.09
N ALA A 278 9.43 -15.35 9.49
CA ALA A 278 8.81 -14.27 8.70
C ALA A 278 9.64 -12.98 8.77
N MET A 279 10.01 -12.55 9.98
CA MET A 279 10.76 -11.30 10.22
C MET A 279 12.09 -11.26 9.49
N GLN A 280 12.74 -12.41 9.23
CA GLN A 280 14.02 -12.43 8.52
C GLN A 280 13.89 -12.06 7.02
N GLU A 281 12.68 -12.14 6.42
CA GLU A 281 12.43 -11.71 5.04
C GLU A 281 11.85 -10.31 4.96
N ILE A 282 11.06 -9.88 5.96
CA ILE A 282 10.35 -8.60 5.97
C ILE A 282 11.34 -7.46 6.26
N ILE A 283 11.55 -6.58 5.28
CA ILE A 283 12.50 -5.47 5.36
C ILE A 283 11.83 -4.21 5.92
N LEU A 284 10.62 -3.91 5.46
CA LEU A 284 9.82 -2.79 5.96
C LEU A 284 8.35 -3.20 6.01
N PRO A 285 7.80 -3.50 7.18
CA PRO A 285 6.38 -3.72 7.35
C PRO A 285 5.62 -2.41 7.55
N ILE A 286 4.34 -2.41 7.19
CA ILE A 286 3.35 -1.52 7.79
C ILE A 286 2.81 -2.23 9.02
N ARG A 287 3.10 -1.69 10.21
CA ARG A 287 2.74 -2.32 11.47
C ARG A 287 1.23 -2.32 11.69
N GLN A 288 0.70 -3.47 12.04
CA GLN A 288 -0.71 -3.68 12.37
C GLN A 288 -0.85 -4.39 13.72
N ASP A 289 -1.86 -3.99 14.45
CA ASP A 289 -2.27 -4.68 15.67
C ASP A 289 -3.79 -4.46 15.84
N GLY A 290 -4.51 -5.49 16.15
CA GLY A 290 -5.98 -5.46 16.23
C GLY A 290 -6.54 -4.58 17.35
N VAL A 291 -5.70 -3.91 18.13
CA VAL A 291 -6.08 -3.07 19.27
C VAL A 291 -5.74 -1.59 19.05
N LYS A 292 -4.46 -1.27 18.76
CA LYS A 292 -3.97 0.12 18.69
C LYS A 292 -4.07 0.70 17.27
N THR A 293 -3.85 -0.12 16.26
CA THR A 293 -3.84 0.31 14.85
C THR A 293 -5.08 -0.15 14.09
N ARG A 294 -6.12 -0.60 14.79
CA ARG A 294 -7.35 -1.09 14.13
C ARG A 294 -7.97 -0.02 13.25
N ASN A 295 -8.17 -0.38 12.01
CA ASN A 295 -8.73 0.47 10.95
C ASN A 295 -9.31 -0.43 9.85
N TYR A 296 -10.01 0.15 8.89
CA TYR A 296 -10.53 -0.58 7.73
C TYR A 296 -9.64 -0.49 6.48
N GLY A 297 -8.49 0.15 6.57
CA GLY A 297 -7.61 0.42 5.43
C GLY A 297 -6.29 -0.36 5.42
N GLY A 298 -5.99 -1.12 6.48
CA GLY A 298 -4.79 -1.94 6.61
C GLY A 298 -5.03 -3.42 6.31
N SER A 299 -4.45 -4.31 7.11
CA SER A 299 -4.64 -5.76 6.96
C SER A 299 -6.09 -6.21 7.12
N THR A 300 -6.93 -5.45 7.86
CA THR A 300 -8.38 -5.69 7.90
C THR A 300 -8.99 -5.67 6.49
N TYR A 301 -8.59 -4.72 5.65
CA TYR A 301 -9.04 -4.65 4.27
C TYR A 301 -8.69 -5.91 3.47
N LEU A 302 -7.46 -6.41 3.62
CA LEU A 302 -6.98 -7.59 2.91
C LEU A 302 -7.66 -8.87 3.39
N VAL A 303 -7.70 -9.10 4.71
CA VAL A 303 -8.27 -10.33 5.28
C VAL A 303 -9.80 -10.36 5.12
N CYS A 304 -10.48 -9.27 5.51
CA CYS A 304 -11.95 -9.23 5.42
C CYS A 304 -12.44 -9.08 3.97
N GLY A 305 -11.70 -8.36 3.12
CA GLY A 305 -12.06 -8.16 1.72
C GLY A 305 -12.06 -9.45 0.92
N THR A 306 -11.12 -10.34 1.18
CA THR A 306 -11.01 -11.64 0.49
C THR A 306 -11.89 -12.73 1.10
N ARG A 307 -12.33 -12.59 2.35
CA ARG A 307 -13.15 -13.57 3.04
C ARG A 307 -14.61 -13.48 2.60
N VAL A 308 -15.14 -14.61 2.11
CA VAL A 308 -16.56 -14.78 1.74
C VAL A 308 -17.33 -15.39 2.91
N ALA A 309 -18.59 -15.03 3.09
CA ALA A 309 -19.46 -15.67 4.08
C ALA A 309 -19.58 -17.17 3.80
N GLY A 310 -19.44 -18.00 4.83
CA GLY A 310 -19.50 -19.46 4.73
C GLY A 310 -18.21 -20.16 4.30
N MET A 311 -17.13 -19.45 4.01
CA MET A 311 -15.80 -20.05 3.94
C MET A 311 -15.13 -20.07 5.32
N PRO A 312 -14.04 -20.81 5.54
CA PRO A 312 -13.28 -20.77 6.78
C PRO A 312 -12.92 -19.33 7.21
N ARG A 313 -12.93 -19.06 8.53
CA ARG A 313 -12.88 -17.69 9.05
C ARG A 313 -11.58 -16.93 8.82
N MET A 314 -10.53 -17.60 8.45
CA MET A 314 -9.21 -16.98 8.24
C MET A 314 -8.75 -16.15 9.46
N GLY A 315 -9.15 -16.54 10.68
CA GLY A 315 -8.84 -15.82 11.93
C GLY A 315 -9.64 -14.54 12.17
N THR A 316 -10.69 -14.28 11.40
CA THR A 316 -11.56 -13.10 11.58
C THR A 316 -13.04 -13.49 11.62
N THR A 317 -13.83 -12.79 12.46
CA THR A 317 -15.30 -12.93 12.48
C THR A 317 -15.97 -12.13 11.37
N ASN A 318 -15.23 -11.24 10.70
CA ASN A 318 -15.75 -10.36 9.65
C ASN A 318 -15.38 -10.85 8.24
N GLY A 319 -16.23 -10.64 7.27
CA GLY A 319 -15.98 -10.97 5.86
C GLY A 319 -16.82 -10.08 4.96
N TRP A 320 -16.14 -9.38 4.03
CA TRP A 320 -16.77 -8.41 3.15
C TRP A 320 -17.14 -8.99 1.78
N SER A 321 -16.59 -10.15 1.43
CA SER A 321 -16.90 -10.84 0.16
C SER A 321 -16.71 -9.95 -1.06
N CYS A 322 -15.63 -9.18 -1.12
CA CYS A 322 -15.47 -8.20 -2.19
C CYS A 322 -14.26 -8.40 -3.10
N ILE A 323 -13.20 -9.09 -2.65
CA ILE A 323 -11.98 -9.29 -3.45
C ILE A 323 -11.87 -10.76 -3.87
N PHE A 324 -11.82 -11.00 -5.19
CA PHE A 324 -11.70 -12.34 -5.78
C PHE A 324 -10.58 -12.38 -6.81
N ALA A 325 -9.88 -13.52 -6.91
CA ALA A 325 -8.89 -13.77 -7.94
C ALA A 325 -9.56 -13.91 -9.31
N ARG A 326 -9.05 -13.20 -10.31
CA ARG A 326 -9.46 -13.36 -11.71
C ARG A 326 -8.94 -14.68 -12.29
N ALA A 327 -9.58 -15.19 -13.34
CA ALA A 327 -9.10 -16.35 -14.08
C ALA A 327 -7.64 -16.16 -14.54
N ALA A 328 -7.25 -14.96 -14.95
CA ALA A 328 -5.89 -14.63 -15.34
C ALA A 328 -4.87 -14.85 -14.21
N MET A 329 -5.23 -14.57 -12.95
CA MET A 329 -4.37 -14.87 -11.80
C MET A 329 -4.32 -16.37 -11.51
N VAL A 330 -5.43 -17.08 -11.59
CA VAL A 330 -5.48 -18.54 -11.42
C VAL A 330 -4.57 -19.23 -12.44
N GLN A 331 -4.55 -18.75 -13.68
CA GLN A 331 -3.67 -19.25 -14.76
C GLN A 331 -2.18 -19.10 -14.47
N LYS A 332 -1.76 -18.25 -13.52
CA LYS A 332 -0.35 -18.18 -13.12
C LYS A 332 0.11 -19.46 -12.40
N PHE A 333 -0.81 -20.12 -11.72
CA PHE A 333 -0.55 -21.38 -11.02
C PHE A 333 -0.95 -22.62 -11.83
N PHE A 334 -1.96 -22.53 -12.69
CA PHE A 334 -2.50 -23.64 -13.46
C PHE A 334 -2.40 -23.37 -14.97
N SER A 335 -1.62 -24.17 -15.66
CA SER A 335 -1.51 -24.06 -17.13
C SER A 335 -2.81 -24.42 -17.84
N ASN A 336 -3.58 -25.34 -17.25
CA ASN A 336 -4.92 -25.70 -17.70
C ASN A 336 -5.90 -25.45 -16.54
N LEU A 337 -6.94 -24.65 -16.76
CA LEU A 337 -7.94 -24.35 -15.74
C LEU A 337 -8.82 -25.57 -15.37
N GLU A 338 -8.82 -26.62 -16.17
CA GLU A 338 -9.48 -27.89 -15.85
C GLU A 338 -8.78 -28.64 -14.71
N ASP A 339 -7.49 -28.35 -14.45
CA ASP A 339 -6.72 -28.95 -13.35
C ASP A 339 -6.97 -28.26 -12.00
N VAL A 340 -7.72 -27.16 -11.98
CA VAL A 340 -8.06 -26.43 -10.75
C VAL A 340 -9.05 -27.25 -9.93
N PRO A 341 -8.80 -27.56 -8.66
CA PRO A 341 -9.75 -28.25 -7.79
C PRO A 341 -11.02 -27.44 -7.64
N MET A 342 -12.11 -27.92 -8.22
CA MET A 342 -13.44 -27.29 -8.18
C MET A 342 -14.49 -28.31 -7.76
N LEU A 343 -15.54 -27.85 -7.05
CA LEU A 343 -16.66 -28.71 -6.68
C LEU A 343 -17.29 -29.30 -7.94
N PRO A 344 -17.36 -30.65 -8.11
CA PRO A 344 -17.98 -31.28 -9.29
C PRO A 344 -19.41 -30.81 -9.53
N ALA A 345 -19.80 -30.66 -10.79
CA ALA A 345 -21.07 -30.06 -11.16
C ALA A 345 -22.29 -30.85 -10.68
N ASP A 346 -22.13 -32.15 -10.50
CA ASP A 346 -23.18 -33.11 -10.03
C ASP A 346 -23.30 -33.19 -8.50
N VAL A 347 -22.37 -32.58 -7.74
CA VAL A 347 -22.45 -32.53 -6.28
C VAL A 347 -23.32 -31.35 -5.85
N GLU A 348 -24.39 -31.64 -5.11
CA GLU A 348 -25.25 -30.61 -4.54
C GLU A 348 -24.63 -30.02 -3.26
N ILE A 349 -24.67 -28.69 -3.12
CA ILE A 349 -24.27 -28.02 -1.87
C ILE A 349 -25.39 -28.20 -0.86
N PRO A 350 -25.16 -28.82 0.31
CA PRO A 350 -26.20 -29.01 1.31
C PRO A 350 -26.77 -27.68 1.79
N THR A 351 -28.09 -27.63 1.94
CA THR A 351 -28.80 -26.47 2.49
C THR A 351 -28.71 -26.37 4.03
N LYS A 352 -28.16 -27.40 4.68
CA LYS A 352 -27.93 -27.49 6.13
C LYS A 352 -26.69 -28.29 6.39
N GLY A 353 -26.04 -28.05 7.54
CA GLY A 353 -24.84 -28.78 7.95
C GLY A 353 -23.52 -28.18 7.40
N LEU A 354 -23.56 -26.91 6.97
CA LEU A 354 -22.38 -26.09 6.63
C LEU A 354 -22.40 -24.77 7.44
N ASP A 355 -22.71 -24.89 8.75
CA ASP A 355 -22.91 -23.75 9.64
C ASP A 355 -21.65 -23.40 10.44
N THR A 356 -20.69 -24.33 10.53
CA THR A 356 -19.43 -24.14 11.23
C THR A 356 -18.22 -24.36 10.33
N ASP A 357 -17.08 -23.82 10.70
CA ASP A 357 -15.84 -23.96 9.95
C ASP A 357 -15.43 -25.45 9.80
N GLU A 358 -15.66 -26.25 10.84
CA GLU A 358 -15.34 -27.69 10.82
C GLU A 358 -16.25 -28.46 9.85
N GLN A 359 -17.53 -28.08 9.74
CA GLN A 359 -18.46 -28.69 8.79
C GLN A 359 -18.09 -28.33 7.35
N ILE A 360 -17.73 -27.07 7.10
CA ILE A 360 -17.28 -26.58 5.80
C ILE A 360 -15.98 -27.29 5.41
N ASP A 361 -15.00 -27.34 6.30
CA ASP A 361 -13.72 -27.99 6.04
C ASP A 361 -13.88 -29.50 5.79
N ALA A 362 -14.77 -30.18 6.52
CA ALA A 362 -15.07 -31.59 6.27
C ALA A 362 -15.70 -31.83 4.90
N PHE A 363 -16.63 -30.98 4.48
CA PHE A 363 -17.22 -31.04 3.15
C PHE A 363 -16.20 -30.76 2.05
N ASP A 364 -15.40 -29.72 2.21
CA ASP A 364 -14.35 -29.37 1.25
C ASP A 364 -13.29 -30.47 1.14
N ALA A 365 -12.94 -31.11 2.26
CA ALA A 365 -12.04 -32.27 2.30
C ALA A 365 -12.57 -33.49 1.55
N GLU A 366 -13.85 -33.80 1.75
CA GLU A 366 -14.51 -34.94 1.07
C GLU A 366 -14.48 -34.78 -0.44
N HIS A 367 -14.56 -33.52 -0.92
CA HIS A 367 -14.61 -33.21 -2.34
C HIS A 367 -13.29 -32.73 -2.94
N GLY A 368 -12.20 -32.67 -2.14
CA GLY A 368 -10.87 -32.30 -2.61
C GLY A 368 -10.75 -30.85 -3.09
N ILE A 369 -11.43 -29.92 -2.39
CA ILE A 369 -11.51 -28.50 -2.76
C ILE A 369 -11.00 -27.54 -1.67
N ARG A 370 -10.20 -28.06 -0.72
CA ARG A 370 -9.48 -27.24 0.26
C ARG A 370 -8.37 -26.43 -0.38
N THR A 371 -7.86 -25.46 0.34
CA THR A 371 -6.64 -24.73 -0.05
C THR A 371 -5.41 -25.65 -0.19
N GLU A 372 -5.28 -26.68 0.64
CA GLU A 372 -4.21 -27.69 0.55
C GLU A 372 -4.32 -28.49 -0.75
N ASP A 373 -5.53 -28.82 -1.21
CA ASP A 373 -5.75 -29.49 -2.50
C ASP A 373 -5.36 -28.57 -3.66
N MET A 374 -5.64 -27.26 -3.54
CA MET A 374 -5.24 -26.23 -4.49
C MET A 374 -3.71 -26.14 -4.60
N ILE A 375 -3.00 -26.02 -3.45
CA ILE A 375 -1.54 -25.98 -3.36
C ILE A 375 -0.94 -27.25 -4.00
N LYS A 376 -1.47 -28.42 -3.63
CA LYS A 376 -1.01 -29.71 -4.15
C LYS A 376 -1.18 -29.82 -5.67
N ALA A 377 -2.36 -29.42 -6.20
CA ALA A 377 -2.62 -29.46 -7.62
C ALA A 377 -1.76 -28.45 -8.41
N ALA A 378 -1.55 -27.26 -7.87
CA ALA A 378 -0.66 -26.25 -8.44
C ALA A 378 0.82 -26.67 -8.37
N GLY A 379 1.19 -27.50 -7.38
CA GLY A 379 2.58 -27.82 -7.07
C GLY A 379 3.41 -26.58 -6.70
N ASP A 380 2.79 -25.64 -5.95
CA ASP A 380 3.39 -24.36 -5.56
C ASP A 380 2.69 -23.83 -4.29
N ASP A 381 3.42 -23.68 -3.19
CA ASP A 381 2.87 -23.24 -1.89
C ASP A 381 2.29 -21.84 -1.91
N ARG A 382 2.56 -21.05 -2.95
CA ARG A 382 2.01 -19.71 -3.14
C ARG A 382 0.59 -19.73 -3.72
N ALA A 383 0.06 -20.87 -4.15
CA ALA A 383 -1.31 -21.01 -4.66
C ALA A 383 -2.35 -20.96 -3.53
N LEU A 384 -2.32 -19.89 -2.72
CA LEU A 384 -3.22 -19.68 -1.59
C LEU A 384 -4.60 -19.19 -2.07
N LEU A 385 -5.28 -20.07 -2.83
CA LEU A 385 -6.60 -19.86 -3.41
C LEU A 385 -7.60 -20.81 -2.77
N TYR A 386 -8.90 -20.44 -2.81
CA TYR A 386 -9.99 -21.24 -2.27
C TYR A 386 -11.13 -21.31 -3.26
N SER A 387 -11.53 -22.53 -3.60
CA SER A 387 -12.64 -22.85 -4.52
C SER A 387 -13.82 -23.51 -3.82
N GLY A 388 -13.76 -23.71 -2.49
CA GLY A 388 -14.78 -24.40 -1.72
C GLY A 388 -16.13 -23.69 -1.69
N VAL A 389 -17.07 -24.22 -0.91
CA VAL A 389 -18.48 -23.84 -0.96
C VAL A 389 -18.84 -22.51 -0.28
N GLY A 390 -17.87 -21.82 0.30
CA GLY A 390 -18.11 -20.50 0.90
C GLY A 390 -18.77 -19.52 -0.07
N GLY A 391 -19.96 -19.03 0.28
CA GLY A 391 -20.74 -18.12 -0.56
C GLY A 391 -21.46 -18.77 -1.75
N GLY A 392 -21.41 -20.10 -1.88
CA GLY A 392 -22.01 -20.86 -2.96
C GLY A 392 -21.01 -21.45 -3.95
N ARG A 393 -21.50 -22.12 -4.98
CA ARG A 393 -20.64 -22.73 -6.02
C ARG A 393 -19.84 -21.67 -6.76
N ARG A 394 -18.55 -21.77 -6.70
CA ARG A 394 -17.65 -20.82 -7.38
C ARG A 394 -17.45 -21.16 -8.85
N LYS A 395 -17.12 -20.14 -9.63
CA LYS A 395 -16.64 -20.22 -11.02
C LYS A 395 -15.24 -19.60 -11.10
N ILE A 396 -14.40 -20.14 -11.96
CA ILE A 396 -13.07 -19.54 -12.22
C ILE A 396 -13.23 -18.27 -13.07
N GLN A 397 -14.10 -18.33 -14.11
CA GLN A 397 -14.35 -17.19 -15.00
C GLN A 397 -15.21 -16.14 -14.31
N THR A 398 -14.97 -14.89 -14.69
CA THR A 398 -15.74 -13.74 -14.25
C THR A 398 -16.73 -13.35 -15.35
N ASP A 399 -17.91 -13.98 -15.35
CA ASP A 399 -18.98 -13.70 -16.32
C ASP A 399 -19.67 -12.36 -16.03
N ALA A 400 -19.79 -12.02 -14.74
CA ALA A 400 -20.34 -10.75 -14.28
C ALA A 400 -19.40 -10.15 -13.21
N ILE A 401 -18.98 -8.91 -13.41
CA ILE A 401 -18.06 -8.23 -12.47
C ILE A 401 -18.64 -8.17 -11.04
N SER A 402 -19.96 -8.06 -10.90
CA SER A 402 -20.66 -8.02 -9.62
C SER A 402 -21.06 -9.39 -9.08
N GLY A 403 -20.57 -10.48 -9.66
CA GLY A 403 -20.89 -11.85 -9.23
C GLY A 403 -20.07 -12.23 -7.98
N PHE A 404 -20.76 -12.49 -6.86
CA PHE A 404 -20.10 -12.91 -5.61
C PHE A 404 -19.58 -14.34 -5.61
N THR A 405 -19.84 -15.09 -6.66
CA THR A 405 -19.35 -16.48 -6.88
C THR A 405 -18.39 -16.58 -8.05
N ASP A 406 -18.16 -15.48 -8.76
CA ASP A 406 -17.24 -15.41 -9.90
C ASP A 406 -15.81 -15.10 -9.41
N GLY A 407 -14.83 -15.78 -9.97
CA GLY A 407 -13.45 -15.79 -9.47
C GLY A 407 -13.26 -16.69 -8.24
N LEU A 408 -12.01 -16.99 -7.87
CA LEU A 408 -11.69 -17.76 -6.67
C LEU A 408 -11.47 -16.83 -5.46
N SER A 409 -11.82 -17.31 -4.27
CA SER A 409 -11.43 -16.62 -3.05
C SER A 409 -9.93 -16.74 -2.83
N ILE A 410 -9.34 -15.80 -2.08
CA ILE A 410 -7.91 -15.73 -1.83
C ILE A 410 -7.71 -15.85 -0.32
N VAL A 411 -6.86 -16.78 0.10
CA VAL A 411 -6.56 -17.08 1.52
C VAL A 411 -5.12 -16.73 1.89
N LYS A 412 -4.51 -15.84 1.13
CA LYS A 412 -3.12 -15.42 1.36
C LYS A 412 -2.98 -14.66 2.69
N TRP A 413 -3.83 -13.69 2.94
CA TRP A 413 -3.82 -12.86 4.14
C TRP A 413 -4.71 -13.47 5.22
N GLN A 414 -4.14 -13.71 6.40
CA GLN A 414 -4.83 -14.40 7.49
C GLN A 414 -4.57 -13.73 8.83
N ASN A 415 -5.56 -13.83 9.73
CA ASN A 415 -5.42 -13.46 11.13
C ASN A 415 -5.25 -14.70 12.03
N TYR A 416 -4.70 -15.80 11.51
CA TYR A 416 -4.21 -16.90 12.30
C TYR A 416 -2.74 -16.72 12.62
N ARG A 417 -2.33 -17.17 13.79
CA ARG A 417 -0.93 -17.22 14.20
C ARG A 417 -0.31 -18.58 13.81
N SER A 418 0.93 -18.57 13.38
CA SER A 418 1.69 -19.79 13.05
C SER A 418 1.94 -20.67 14.28
N ASP A 419 1.98 -20.07 15.48
CA ASP A 419 2.17 -20.77 16.77
C ASP A 419 0.85 -21.28 17.40
N GLY A 420 -0.28 -21.06 16.76
CA GLY A 420 -1.61 -21.51 17.21
C GLY A 420 -2.18 -20.76 18.42
N LYS A 421 -1.52 -19.71 18.90
CA LYS A 421 -2.03 -18.89 20.00
C LYS A 421 -3.18 -17.97 19.54
N PRO A 422 -3.97 -17.44 20.49
CA PRO A 422 -5.01 -16.44 20.16
C PRO A 422 -4.39 -15.15 19.60
N VAL A 423 -5.12 -14.51 18.69
CA VAL A 423 -4.87 -13.14 18.22
C VAL A 423 -5.40 -12.09 19.19
N SER A 424 -4.96 -10.84 19.06
CA SER A 424 -5.36 -9.75 19.96
C SER A 424 -6.83 -9.38 19.79
N HIS A 425 -7.39 -9.49 18.59
CA HIS A 425 -8.77 -9.14 18.29
C HIS A 425 -9.38 -10.04 17.18
N ALA A 426 -10.62 -10.49 17.40
CA ALA A 426 -11.29 -11.41 16.49
C ALA A 426 -11.76 -10.77 15.17
N THR A 427 -11.81 -9.45 15.08
CA THR A 427 -12.30 -8.73 13.88
C THR A 427 -11.17 -8.01 13.14
N TYR A 428 -10.24 -7.39 13.88
CA TYR A 428 -9.14 -6.61 13.32
C TYR A 428 -7.86 -7.42 13.39
N PRO A 429 -7.24 -7.75 12.24
CA PRO A 429 -6.03 -8.55 12.19
C PRO A 429 -4.82 -7.90 12.84
N ASP A 430 -3.97 -8.75 13.44
CA ASP A 430 -2.64 -8.39 13.92
C ASP A 430 -1.58 -8.43 12.79
N THR A 431 -1.92 -8.98 11.63
CA THR A 431 -1.00 -9.24 10.53
C THR A 431 -0.38 -7.97 9.98
N ASP A 432 0.92 -7.79 10.15
CA ASP A 432 1.68 -6.71 9.51
C ASP A 432 1.67 -6.87 7.99
N ILE A 433 1.74 -5.76 7.27
CA ILE A 433 1.80 -5.78 5.80
C ILE A 433 3.26 -5.64 5.36
N PRO A 434 3.90 -6.66 4.76
CA PRO A 434 5.26 -6.57 4.25
C PRO A 434 5.32 -5.63 3.03
N LEU A 435 5.52 -4.32 3.26
CA LEU A 435 5.63 -3.34 2.18
C LEU A 435 6.90 -3.56 1.36
N PHE A 436 7.99 -3.94 2.03
CA PHE A 436 9.26 -4.34 1.41
C PHE A 436 9.70 -5.68 1.99
N ARG A 437 10.06 -6.63 1.12
CA ARG A 437 10.59 -7.94 1.52
C ARG A 437 11.63 -8.46 0.55
N LEU A 438 12.49 -9.35 1.01
CA LEU A 438 13.69 -9.81 0.30
C LEU A 438 13.38 -10.42 -1.08
N ALA A 439 12.27 -11.12 -1.24
CA ALA A 439 11.90 -11.73 -2.53
C ALA A 439 11.80 -10.70 -3.67
N GLU A 440 11.48 -9.43 -3.36
CA GLU A 440 11.47 -8.36 -4.36
C GLU A 440 12.88 -8.11 -4.92
N ALA A 441 13.92 -8.19 -4.08
CA ALA A 441 15.29 -8.03 -4.55
C ALA A 441 15.69 -9.16 -5.50
N TYR A 442 15.27 -10.40 -5.23
CA TYR A 442 15.50 -11.53 -6.15
C TYR A 442 14.85 -11.31 -7.52
N LEU A 443 13.57 -10.92 -7.57
CA LEU A 443 12.88 -10.69 -8.85
C LEU A 443 13.40 -9.42 -9.55
N THR A 444 13.75 -8.37 -8.81
CA THR A 444 14.39 -7.18 -9.39
C THR A 444 15.72 -7.53 -10.04
N ARG A 445 16.56 -8.34 -9.38
CA ARG A 445 17.83 -8.77 -9.92
C ARG A 445 17.63 -9.70 -11.13
N ALA A 446 16.72 -10.66 -11.02
CA ALA A 446 16.38 -11.56 -12.14
C ALA A 446 15.95 -10.78 -13.37
N GLU A 447 15.04 -9.81 -13.23
CA GLU A 447 14.57 -8.99 -14.34
C GLU A 447 15.70 -8.11 -14.90
N ALA A 448 16.50 -7.47 -14.03
CA ALA A 448 17.63 -6.64 -14.46
C ALA A 448 18.66 -7.46 -15.27
N ILE A 449 19.03 -8.65 -14.80
CA ILE A 449 19.93 -9.57 -15.50
C ILE A 449 19.33 -9.99 -16.85
N PHE A 450 18.06 -10.41 -16.88
CA PHE A 450 17.37 -10.78 -18.12
C PHE A 450 17.35 -9.64 -19.15
N ARG A 451 17.03 -8.42 -18.70
CA ARG A 451 16.99 -7.23 -19.57
C ARG A 451 18.36 -6.85 -20.14
N GLN A 452 19.43 -7.29 -19.52
CA GLN A 452 20.82 -7.15 -19.98
C GLN A 452 21.30 -8.36 -20.81
N GLY A 453 20.42 -9.35 -21.06
CA GLY A 453 20.73 -10.55 -21.84
C GLY A 453 21.47 -11.63 -21.05
N GLY A 454 21.49 -11.55 -19.74
CA GLY A 454 22.09 -12.55 -18.85
C GLY A 454 21.11 -13.68 -18.45
N ASP A 455 21.62 -14.66 -17.72
CA ASP A 455 20.84 -15.78 -17.19
C ASP A 455 20.25 -15.48 -15.81
N ALA A 456 18.94 -15.32 -15.76
CA ALA A 456 18.17 -15.03 -14.55
C ALA A 456 17.57 -16.27 -13.85
N THR A 457 17.86 -17.48 -14.35
CA THR A 457 17.23 -18.73 -13.83
C THR A 457 17.52 -18.98 -12.36
N GLY A 458 18.70 -18.58 -11.88
CA GLY A 458 19.13 -18.82 -10.49
C GLY A 458 18.20 -18.15 -9.47
N ASP A 459 17.91 -16.88 -9.64
CA ASP A 459 17.08 -16.09 -8.71
C ASP A 459 15.63 -16.57 -8.70
N ILE A 460 15.05 -16.84 -9.87
CA ILE A 460 13.70 -17.37 -9.99
C ILE A 460 13.60 -18.75 -9.31
N ASN A 461 14.56 -19.64 -9.59
CA ASN A 461 14.53 -20.98 -9.01
C ASN A 461 14.79 -20.99 -7.50
N GLU A 462 15.47 -19.99 -6.93
CA GLU A 462 15.60 -19.86 -5.47
C GLU A 462 14.25 -19.53 -4.81
N LEU A 463 13.46 -18.63 -5.39
CA LEU A 463 12.10 -18.35 -4.91
C LEU A 463 11.16 -19.55 -5.08
N ARG A 464 11.26 -20.25 -6.21
CA ARG A 464 10.48 -21.47 -6.46
C ARG A 464 10.84 -22.61 -5.51
N LYS A 465 12.12 -22.75 -5.19
CA LYS A 465 12.58 -23.70 -4.19
C LYS A 465 11.99 -23.39 -2.79
N ARG A 466 12.01 -22.12 -2.38
CA ARG A 466 11.39 -21.65 -1.14
C ARG A 466 9.89 -21.98 -1.10
N ALA A 467 9.20 -21.84 -2.21
CA ALA A 467 7.77 -22.11 -2.37
C ALA A 467 7.44 -23.58 -2.66
N ASN A 468 8.38 -24.50 -2.50
CA ASN A 468 8.24 -25.92 -2.85
C ASN A 468 7.65 -26.13 -4.26
N CYS A 469 7.87 -25.17 -5.18
CA CYS A 469 7.34 -25.23 -6.53
C CYS A 469 7.98 -26.39 -7.31
N THR A 470 7.14 -27.29 -7.81
CA THR A 470 7.58 -28.48 -8.55
C THR A 470 8.15 -28.15 -9.93
N ARG A 471 7.83 -26.97 -10.47
CA ARG A 471 8.26 -26.51 -11.78
C ARG A 471 9.52 -25.63 -11.67
N LYS A 472 10.62 -26.07 -12.27
CA LYS A 472 11.84 -25.27 -12.37
C LYS A 472 11.90 -24.54 -13.72
N VAL A 473 12.39 -23.32 -13.69
CA VAL A 473 12.70 -22.57 -14.92
C VAL A 473 14.02 -23.08 -15.50
N GLN A 474 14.01 -23.43 -16.78
CA GLN A 474 15.21 -23.82 -17.53
C GLN A 474 15.72 -22.65 -18.42
N THR A 475 14.79 -21.81 -18.88
CA THR A 475 15.07 -20.62 -19.68
C THR A 475 14.07 -19.55 -19.29
N VAL A 476 14.56 -18.37 -18.94
CA VAL A 476 13.70 -17.26 -18.59
C VAL A 476 13.20 -16.55 -19.84
N THR A 477 11.89 -16.34 -19.90
CA THR A 477 11.25 -15.49 -20.92
C THR A 477 10.62 -14.26 -20.26
N GLU A 478 10.26 -13.26 -21.04
CA GLU A 478 9.54 -12.09 -20.52
C GLU A 478 8.22 -12.50 -19.85
N GLN A 479 7.49 -13.47 -20.43
CA GLN A 479 6.25 -13.98 -19.85
C GLN A 479 6.51 -14.71 -18.54
N GLU A 480 7.56 -15.51 -18.44
CA GLU A 480 7.92 -16.20 -17.21
C GLU A 480 8.24 -15.21 -16.07
N LEU A 481 8.93 -14.11 -16.38
CA LEU A 481 9.24 -13.06 -15.40
C LEU A 481 7.97 -12.37 -14.87
N ILE A 482 7.10 -11.90 -15.77
CA ILE A 482 5.89 -11.18 -15.34
C ILE A 482 4.91 -12.09 -14.59
N ASP A 483 4.90 -13.39 -14.92
CA ASP A 483 4.11 -14.39 -14.22
C ASP A 483 4.74 -14.75 -12.85
N GLU A 484 6.07 -14.75 -12.73
CA GLU A 484 6.74 -14.96 -11.45
C GLU A 484 6.52 -13.79 -10.50
N TRP A 485 6.53 -12.53 -11.01
CA TRP A 485 6.12 -11.36 -10.24
C TRP A 485 4.70 -11.52 -9.69
N ALA A 486 3.74 -11.99 -10.51
CA ALA A 486 2.38 -12.24 -10.06
C ALA A 486 2.31 -13.35 -9.00
N ARG A 487 2.91 -14.54 -9.26
CA ARG A 487 2.90 -15.66 -8.30
C ARG A 487 3.45 -15.28 -6.94
N GLU A 488 4.49 -14.47 -6.92
CA GLU A 488 5.16 -14.06 -5.69
C GLU A 488 4.42 -12.94 -4.96
N PHE A 489 3.93 -11.93 -5.68
CA PHE A 489 3.48 -10.65 -5.12
C PHE A 489 2.00 -10.34 -5.28
N TYR A 490 1.16 -11.28 -5.73
CA TYR A 490 -0.27 -10.96 -5.88
C TYR A 490 -0.87 -10.46 -4.57
N LEU A 491 -1.74 -9.45 -4.69
CA LEU A 491 -2.35 -8.74 -3.56
C LEU A 491 -1.36 -8.08 -2.59
N GLU A 492 -0.22 -7.62 -3.08
CA GLU A 492 0.74 -6.82 -2.29
C GLU A 492 0.88 -5.36 -2.81
N GLY A 493 -0.06 -4.88 -3.61
CA GLY A 493 -0.18 -3.46 -4.00
C GLY A 493 0.82 -2.99 -5.06
N ARG A 494 1.19 -3.83 -6.06
CA ARG A 494 2.23 -3.48 -7.03
C ARG A 494 1.95 -3.81 -8.49
N ARG A 495 1.02 -4.71 -8.79
CA ARG A 495 0.84 -5.34 -10.11
C ARG A 495 0.75 -4.36 -11.27
N ARG A 496 0.06 -3.22 -11.12
CA ARG A 496 -0.05 -2.20 -12.18
C ARG A 496 1.33 -1.68 -12.59
N SER A 497 2.21 -1.37 -11.64
CA SER A 497 3.57 -0.90 -11.91
C SER A 497 4.36 -1.91 -12.77
N ASP A 498 4.25 -3.20 -12.44
CA ASP A 498 4.88 -4.27 -13.20
C ASP A 498 4.31 -4.35 -14.64
N LEU A 499 2.97 -4.35 -14.78
CA LEU A 499 2.33 -4.39 -16.12
C LEU A 499 2.66 -3.16 -16.97
N VAL A 500 2.80 -1.97 -16.38
CA VAL A 500 3.24 -0.76 -17.09
C VAL A 500 4.68 -0.93 -17.58
N ARG A 501 5.58 -1.40 -16.71
CA ARG A 501 7.00 -1.63 -17.08
C ARG A 501 7.18 -2.65 -18.20
N PHE A 502 6.35 -3.69 -18.24
CA PHE A 502 6.35 -4.69 -19.31
C PHE A 502 5.58 -4.25 -20.57
N GLY A 503 5.01 -3.04 -20.57
CA GLY A 503 4.22 -2.53 -21.69
C GLY A 503 2.92 -3.31 -21.94
N MET A 504 2.38 -3.94 -20.90
CA MET A 504 1.20 -4.80 -20.96
C MET A 504 -0.08 -4.14 -20.42
N PHE A 505 0.05 -3.07 -19.61
CA PHE A 505 -1.09 -2.50 -18.90
C PHE A 505 -2.14 -1.91 -19.83
N THR A 506 -1.75 -1.10 -20.82
CA THR A 506 -2.70 -0.40 -21.70
C THR A 506 -2.82 -1.03 -23.11
N THR A 507 -1.89 -1.92 -23.48
CA THR A 507 -1.79 -2.48 -24.82
C THR A 507 -2.60 -3.78 -24.98
N ASN A 508 -2.67 -4.29 -26.22
CA ASN A 508 -3.21 -5.62 -26.52
C ASN A 508 -2.18 -6.76 -26.39
N LYS A 509 -0.95 -6.45 -25.95
CA LYS A 509 0.10 -7.46 -25.71
C LYS A 509 -0.32 -8.50 -24.67
N TYR A 510 -1.11 -8.08 -23.70
CA TYR A 510 -1.71 -8.93 -22.68
C TYR A 510 -3.11 -8.44 -22.35
N LEU A 511 -4.09 -9.33 -22.43
CA LEU A 511 -5.50 -9.07 -22.14
C LEU A 511 -5.96 -9.96 -20.99
N TRP A 512 -6.79 -9.42 -20.13
CA TRP A 512 -7.49 -10.12 -19.05
C TRP A 512 -8.95 -9.71 -19.08
N ASP A 513 -9.81 -10.50 -18.45
CA ASP A 513 -11.24 -10.27 -18.36
C ASP A 513 -11.56 -8.86 -17.80
N TRP A 514 -12.47 -8.18 -18.47
CA TRP A 514 -12.95 -6.83 -18.16
C TRP A 514 -11.91 -5.70 -18.27
N LYS A 515 -10.71 -5.95 -18.73
CA LYS A 515 -9.80 -4.88 -19.12
C LYS A 515 -10.46 -3.98 -20.18
N GLY A 516 -10.46 -2.66 -19.95
CA GLY A 516 -11.09 -1.70 -20.86
C GLY A 516 -12.63 -1.84 -20.94
N GLY A 517 -13.27 -2.51 -19.96
CA GLY A 517 -14.72 -2.70 -19.89
C GLY A 517 -15.29 -3.78 -20.85
N ALA A 518 -14.42 -4.52 -21.53
CA ALA A 518 -14.83 -5.63 -22.40
C ALA A 518 -14.64 -6.98 -21.69
N MET A 519 -15.60 -7.90 -21.80
CA MET A 519 -15.56 -9.21 -21.13
C MET A 519 -14.25 -9.98 -21.42
N ASN A 520 -13.78 -9.99 -22.65
CA ASN A 520 -12.52 -10.65 -23.04
C ASN A 520 -11.31 -9.72 -23.01
N GLY A 521 -11.47 -8.54 -22.43
CA GLY A 521 -10.45 -7.51 -22.40
C GLY A 521 -10.22 -6.80 -23.74
N THR A 522 -9.82 -5.55 -23.66
CA THR A 522 -9.38 -4.74 -24.81
C THR A 522 -8.25 -3.80 -24.40
N SER A 523 -7.48 -3.31 -25.37
CA SER A 523 -6.52 -2.23 -25.11
C SER A 523 -7.24 -0.94 -24.77
N VAL A 524 -6.58 -0.10 -23.97
CA VAL A 524 -7.04 1.25 -23.62
C VAL A 524 -6.01 2.28 -24.05
N ALA A 525 -6.36 3.55 -24.00
CA ALA A 525 -5.45 4.63 -24.37
C ALA A 525 -4.19 4.64 -23.48
N SER A 526 -3.03 4.90 -24.06
CA SER A 526 -1.73 4.83 -23.37
C SER A 526 -1.59 5.82 -22.21
N TYR A 527 -2.36 6.90 -22.19
CA TYR A 527 -2.32 7.87 -21.10
C TYR A 527 -2.80 7.27 -19.76
N TYR A 528 -3.59 6.16 -19.77
CA TYR A 528 -3.98 5.42 -18.58
C TYR A 528 -2.81 4.71 -17.88
N ASN A 529 -1.62 4.69 -18.45
CA ASN A 529 -0.41 4.29 -17.70
C ASN A 529 -0.12 5.22 -16.51
N LYS A 530 -0.70 6.41 -16.48
CA LYS A 530 -0.61 7.35 -15.34
C LYS A 530 -2.02 7.77 -14.93
N TYR A 531 -2.19 8.04 -13.66
CA TYR A 531 -3.42 8.64 -13.15
C TYR A 531 -3.49 10.13 -13.47
N PRO A 532 -4.69 10.71 -13.60
CA PRO A 532 -4.87 12.16 -13.74
C PRO A 532 -4.50 12.87 -12.43
N ILE A 533 -4.04 14.11 -12.55
CA ILE A 533 -4.00 15.01 -11.40
C ILE A 533 -5.44 15.38 -11.05
N PRO A 534 -5.87 15.29 -9.76
CA PRO A 534 -7.24 15.60 -9.36
C PRO A 534 -7.66 17.01 -9.78
N VAL A 535 -8.91 17.15 -10.22
CA VAL A 535 -9.45 18.44 -10.64
C VAL A 535 -9.43 19.46 -9.51
N SER A 536 -9.58 19.02 -8.26
CA SER A 536 -9.46 19.85 -7.05
C SER A 536 -8.09 20.52 -6.96
N ASP A 537 -6.99 19.78 -7.17
CA ASP A 537 -5.65 20.34 -7.11
C ASP A 537 -5.35 21.24 -8.32
N ILE A 538 -5.74 20.86 -9.54
CA ILE A 538 -5.57 21.71 -10.74
C ILE A 538 -6.26 23.08 -10.58
N ASN A 539 -7.42 23.10 -9.95
CA ASN A 539 -8.16 24.34 -9.71
C ASN A 539 -7.54 25.21 -8.62
N TYR A 540 -6.94 24.60 -7.61
CA TYR A 540 -6.34 25.28 -6.48
C TYR A 540 -4.88 25.69 -6.71
N ASN A 541 -4.06 24.76 -7.23
CA ASN A 541 -2.63 24.92 -7.39
C ASN A 541 -2.26 25.25 -8.85
N ARG A 542 -2.05 26.52 -9.14
CA ARG A 542 -1.70 27.02 -10.48
C ARG A 542 -0.34 26.55 -11.01
N ASN A 543 0.50 25.99 -10.14
CA ASN A 543 1.81 25.45 -10.51
C ASN A 543 1.69 24.04 -11.10
N MET A 544 0.55 23.36 -10.92
CA MET A 544 0.34 22.00 -11.44
C MET A 544 -0.32 22.03 -12.81
N SER A 545 0.05 21.06 -13.63
CA SER A 545 -0.54 20.81 -14.95
C SER A 545 -1.17 19.41 -15.01
N GLN A 546 -2.23 19.24 -15.79
CA GLN A 546 -2.84 17.93 -16.00
C GLN A 546 -1.91 17.02 -16.80
N ASN A 547 -2.03 15.71 -16.62
CA ASN A 547 -1.37 14.72 -17.45
C ASN A 547 -1.99 14.69 -18.85
N GLU A 548 -1.13 14.49 -19.86
CA GLU A 548 -1.57 14.39 -21.26
C GLU A 548 -2.65 13.31 -21.41
N GLY A 549 -3.67 13.59 -22.23
CA GLY A 549 -4.82 12.70 -22.50
C GLY A 549 -6.01 12.95 -21.57
N TYR A 550 -5.82 13.53 -20.40
CA TYR A 550 -6.90 13.93 -19.50
C TYR A 550 -7.32 15.41 -19.76
N LYS A 551 -8.62 15.68 -19.63
CA LYS A 551 -9.21 17.01 -19.86
C LYS A 551 -9.67 17.63 -18.56
#